data_6297213acdc2dd52680e4eaf1a62b024
#
_entry.id   6297213acdc2dd52680e4eaf1a62b024
#
_cell.length_a   1.000
_cell.length_b   1.000
_cell.length_c   1.000
_cell.angle_alpha   90.00
_cell.angle_beta   90.00
_cell.angle_gamma   90.00
#
_symmetry.space_group_name_H-M   'P 1'
#
loop_
_entity.id
_entity.type
_entity.pdbx_description
1 polymer ?
#
loop_
_entity_poly.entity_id
_entity_poly.type
_entity_poly.pdbx_seq_one_letter_code
_entity_poly.pdbx_strand_id
1 'polypeptide(L)'
;MTHVAHPSLDLDAYLQHIGYGLKAVPDLATLRALATAHVAAIPFENLNPLLGLQVDLEPDALERKMVRNGRGGYCFEHNLLFAQVLRTIGFEVSGLIARVLWGQPEDAVTAQTHMLLRIELAGESWLSDVGFGGQVLTGALRLQTGIEQPTGHEPFRLLLVDDDWRMQSLVRGQWLSLYHFDLRRSQPIDYVVANHYVSTHPGSRFVNNLIMARTAADRRLSLLNREFTVRRLGQEPERRTLRDGAEIRRVMEQEFLLRVPEHAGLEQRLDELPAPEEMRERLEGRGPYRGKIAASDLVRAERDSR
;
A
#
# COMPACT_ATOMS: atom_id res chain seq x y z
N MET A 1 -3.26 1.13 -36.25
CA MET A 1 -3.45 1.25 -34.80
C MET A 1 -2.84 2.58 -34.40
N THR A 2 -3.65 3.59 -34.21
CA THR A 2 -3.22 4.93 -33.80
C THR A 2 -2.73 4.83 -32.35
N HIS A 3 -1.43 5.04 -32.14
CA HIS A 3 -0.88 5.33 -30.82
C HIS A 3 -1.54 6.62 -30.34
N VAL A 4 -2.55 6.48 -29.47
CA VAL A 4 -2.98 7.60 -28.63
C VAL A 4 -1.80 7.85 -27.68
N ALA A 5 -1.09 8.96 -27.88
CA ALA A 5 -0.08 9.39 -26.93
C ALA A 5 -0.82 9.66 -25.62
N HIS A 6 -0.63 8.80 -24.62
CA HIS A 6 -1.05 9.13 -23.26
C HIS A 6 -0.31 10.40 -22.86
N PRO A 7 -1.00 11.41 -22.31
CA PRO A 7 -0.32 12.61 -21.82
C PRO A 7 0.80 12.18 -20.88
N SER A 8 1.97 12.76 -21.07
CA SER A 8 3.14 12.47 -20.24
C SER A 8 2.87 12.98 -18.82
N LEU A 9 3.19 12.18 -17.81
CA LEU A 9 3.20 12.62 -16.41
C LEU A 9 3.88 13.99 -16.28
N ASP A 10 3.25 14.91 -15.59
CA ASP A 10 3.88 16.17 -15.18
C ASP A 10 4.86 15.89 -14.03
N LEU A 11 6.10 15.55 -14.43
CA LEU A 11 7.15 15.19 -13.49
C LEU A 11 7.48 16.34 -12.53
N ASP A 12 7.49 17.58 -13.02
CA ASP A 12 7.80 18.75 -12.21
C ASP A 12 6.75 18.97 -11.13
N ALA A 13 5.47 18.85 -11.49
CA ALA A 13 4.37 18.91 -10.51
C ALA A 13 4.47 17.81 -9.46
N TYR A 14 4.82 16.57 -9.87
CA TYR A 14 5.03 15.48 -8.92
C TYR A 14 6.20 15.75 -7.97
N LEU A 15 7.38 16.14 -8.50
CA LEU A 15 8.57 16.44 -7.70
C LEU A 15 8.31 17.59 -6.73
N GLN A 16 7.63 18.64 -7.18
CA GLN A 16 7.19 19.74 -6.31
C GLN A 16 6.24 19.24 -5.19
N HIS A 17 5.27 18.40 -5.54
CA HIS A 17 4.29 17.87 -4.59
C HIS A 17 4.93 17.05 -3.47
N ILE A 18 5.93 16.21 -3.80
CA ILE A 18 6.67 15.43 -2.80
C ILE A 18 7.83 16.21 -2.14
N GLY A 19 8.05 17.46 -2.49
CA GLY A 19 9.12 18.30 -1.93
C GLY A 19 10.54 17.88 -2.36
N TYR A 20 10.70 17.24 -3.52
CA TYR A 20 12.01 16.84 -4.04
C TYR A 20 12.60 17.95 -4.92
N GLY A 21 13.59 18.67 -4.39
CA GLY A 21 14.20 19.84 -5.05
C GLY A 21 15.53 19.59 -5.76
N LEU A 22 16.00 18.35 -5.82
CA LEU A 22 17.24 18.00 -6.50
C LEU A 22 16.99 17.58 -7.96
N LYS A 23 18.06 17.56 -8.78
CA LYS A 23 17.97 17.00 -10.13
C LYS A 23 17.73 15.50 -10.03
N ALA A 24 16.63 15.02 -10.59
CA ALA A 24 16.31 13.60 -10.65
C ALA A 24 17.12 12.95 -11.80
N VAL A 25 17.92 11.95 -11.46
CA VAL A 25 18.70 11.13 -12.41
C VAL A 25 18.53 9.65 -12.03
N PRO A 26 18.68 8.69 -12.97
CA PRO A 26 18.44 7.28 -12.69
C PRO A 26 19.64 6.65 -11.93
N ASP A 27 19.76 7.00 -10.65
CA ASP A 27 20.74 6.44 -9.71
C ASP A 27 20.09 5.99 -8.40
N LEU A 28 20.81 5.24 -7.58
CA LEU A 28 20.32 4.68 -6.33
C LEU A 28 19.97 5.76 -5.29
N ALA A 29 20.72 6.85 -5.27
CA ALA A 29 20.46 7.94 -4.32
C ALA A 29 19.13 8.61 -4.63
N THR A 30 18.86 8.90 -5.91
CA THR A 30 17.59 9.43 -6.40
C THR A 30 16.45 8.46 -6.11
N LEU A 31 16.60 7.15 -6.42
CA LEU A 31 15.56 6.15 -6.15
C LEU A 31 15.15 6.13 -4.67
N ARG A 32 16.12 6.10 -3.76
CA ARG A 32 15.88 6.09 -2.31
C ARG A 32 15.23 7.38 -1.83
N ALA A 33 15.72 8.52 -2.31
CA ALA A 33 15.20 9.82 -1.92
C ALA A 33 13.76 10.03 -2.40
N LEU A 34 13.46 9.66 -3.64
CA LEU A 34 12.10 9.72 -4.19
C LEU A 34 11.13 8.80 -3.45
N ALA A 35 11.52 7.55 -3.15
CA ALA A 35 10.69 6.62 -2.41
C ALA A 35 10.36 7.17 -1.00
N THR A 36 11.36 7.71 -0.31
CA THR A 36 11.17 8.32 1.01
C THR A 36 10.27 9.56 0.96
N ALA A 37 10.50 10.46 0.00
CA ALA A 37 9.71 11.67 -0.17
C ALA A 37 8.25 11.35 -0.56
N HIS A 38 8.04 10.37 -1.43
CA HIS A 38 6.72 9.92 -1.85
C HIS A 38 5.85 9.49 -0.66
N VAL A 39 6.34 8.57 0.18
CA VAL A 39 5.57 8.05 1.33
C VAL A 39 5.40 9.07 2.46
N ALA A 40 6.21 10.13 2.46
CA ALA A 40 6.08 11.23 3.40
C ALA A 40 5.02 12.25 2.97
N ALA A 41 4.88 12.49 1.66
CA ALA A 41 3.99 13.50 1.10
C ALA A 41 2.61 12.94 0.73
N ILE A 42 2.55 11.72 0.18
CA ILE A 42 1.32 11.11 -0.33
C ILE A 42 0.89 10.00 0.63
N PRO A 43 -0.22 10.16 1.36
CA PRO A 43 -0.69 9.16 2.32
C PRO A 43 -1.30 7.94 1.62
N PHE A 44 -1.11 6.76 2.22
CA PHE A 44 -1.93 5.60 1.91
C PHE A 44 -3.36 5.84 2.41
N GLU A 45 -4.38 5.62 1.56
CA GLU A 45 -5.79 5.74 1.94
C GLU A 45 -6.70 4.91 1.05
N ASN A 46 -7.88 4.58 1.54
CA ASN A 46 -8.88 3.78 0.84
C ASN A 46 -10.28 4.41 0.82
N LEU A 47 -10.39 5.73 0.78
CA LEU A 47 -11.69 6.38 0.80
C LEU A 47 -12.58 6.01 -0.39
N ASN A 48 -11.99 5.78 -1.58
CA ASN A 48 -12.77 5.36 -2.74
C ASN A 48 -13.47 4.01 -2.50
N PRO A 49 -12.78 2.90 -2.16
CA PRO A 49 -13.43 1.65 -1.81
C PRO A 49 -14.42 1.76 -0.63
N LEU A 50 -14.07 2.51 0.40
CA LEU A 50 -14.92 2.72 1.59
C LEU A 50 -16.25 3.38 1.24
N LEU A 51 -16.26 4.27 0.24
CA LEU A 51 -17.43 4.99 -0.25
C LEU A 51 -18.12 4.30 -1.44
N GLY A 52 -17.64 3.13 -1.86
CA GLY A 52 -18.14 2.43 -3.05
C GLY A 52 -17.81 3.12 -4.37
N LEU A 53 -16.81 3.99 -4.37
CA LEU A 53 -16.35 4.70 -5.56
C LEU A 53 -15.29 3.87 -6.30
N GLN A 54 -15.27 4.03 -7.64
CA GLN A 54 -14.30 3.36 -8.48
C GLN A 54 -12.86 3.81 -8.16
N VAL A 55 -11.93 2.86 -8.20
CA VAL A 55 -10.49 3.12 -8.19
C VAL A 55 -9.98 2.99 -9.61
N ASP A 56 -9.65 4.12 -10.21
CA ASP A 56 -9.14 4.24 -11.57
C ASP A 56 -7.60 4.15 -11.55
N LEU A 57 -7.03 3.19 -12.26
CA LEU A 57 -5.58 2.95 -12.34
C LEU A 57 -4.93 3.59 -13.57
N GLU A 58 -5.69 4.32 -14.40
CA GLU A 58 -5.13 5.01 -15.54
C GLU A 58 -4.15 6.12 -15.09
N PRO A 59 -3.01 6.27 -15.78
CA PRO A 59 -1.94 7.21 -15.40
C PRO A 59 -2.43 8.63 -15.10
N ASP A 60 -3.28 9.18 -15.94
CA ASP A 60 -3.83 10.53 -15.76
C ASP A 60 -4.76 10.65 -14.54
N ALA A 61 -5.50 9.59 -14.24
CA ALA A 61 -6.37 9.55 -13.08
C ALA A 61 -5.55 9.50 -11.77
N LEU A 62 -4.45 8.74 -11.77
CA LEU A 62 -3.53 8.64 -10.64
C LEU A 62 -2.83 9.99 -10.37
N GLU A 63 -2.28 10.63 -11.40
CA GLU A 63 -1.66 11.96 -11.28
C GLU A 63 -2.67 12.98 -10.77
N ARG A 64 -3.83 13.06 -11.39
CA ARG A 64 -4.90 13.99 -10.99
C ARG A 64 -5.30 13.77 -9.54
N LYS A 65 -5.50 12.51 -9.11
CA LYS A 65 -5.92 12.18 -7.75
C LYS A 65 -4.85 12.52 -6.73
N MET A 66 -3.64 11.98 -6.89
CA MET A 66 -2.62 12.01 -5.84
C MET A 66 -1.74 13.26 -5.88
N VAL A 67 -1.49 13.83 -7.06
CA VAL A 67 -0.63 15.02 -7.19
C VAL A 67 -1.46 16.30 -7.18
N ARG A 68 -2.42 16.43 -8.10
CA ARG A 68 -3.15 17.69 -8.28
C ARG A 68 -4.23 17.92 -7.22
N ASN A 69 -4.95 16.86 -6.84
CA ASN A 69 -6.04 16.94 -5.87
C ASN A 69 -5.59 16.70 -4.43
N GLY A 70 -4.30 16.39 -4.17
CA GLY A 70 -3.78 16.18 -2.83
C GLY A 70 -4.47 15.04 -2.07
N ARG A 71 -4.93 14.02 -2.81
CA ARG A 71 -5.44 12.76 -2.29
C ARG A 71 -4.29 11.76 -2.11
N GLY A 72 -4.59 10.65 -1.48
CA GLY A 72 -3.74 9.48 -1.46
C GLY A 72 -4.29 8.36 -2.34
N GLY A 73 -3.84 7.16 -2.07
CA GLY A 73 -4.28 5.94 -2.71
C GLY A 73 -3.85 4.71 -1.93
N TYR A 74 -4.04 3.52 -2.50
CA TYR A 74 -3.53 2.29 -1.92
C TYR A 74 -2.48 1.63 -2.84
N CYS A 75 -2.07 0.39 -2.57
CA CYS A 75 -0.86 -0.19 -3.15
C CYS A 75 -0.75 -0.07 -4.68
N PHE A 76 -1.82 -0.35 -5.42
CA PHE A 76 -1.80 -0.27 -6.89
C PHE A 76 -1.62 1.17 -7.36
N GLU A 77 -2.36 2.10 -6.79
CA GLU A 77 -2.30 3.51 -7.16
C GLU A 77 -0.92 4.11 -6.89
N HIS A 78 -0.37 3.89 -5.69
CA HIS A 78 0.96 4.37 -5.31
C HIS A 78 2.06 3.80 -6.21
N ASN A 79 2.12 2.47 -6.34
CA ASN A 79 3.21 1.84 -7.09
C ASN A 79 3.09 2.05 -8.59
N LEU A 80 1.89 2.19 -9.16
CA LEU A 80 1.71 2.55 -10.57
C LEU A 80 2.15 3.99 -10.85
N LEU A 81 1.75 4.96 -10.02
CA LEU A 81 2.21 6.34 -10.14
C LEU A 81 3.74 6.42 -10.02
N PHE A 82 4.30 5.76 -9.00
CA PHE A 82 5.74 5.76 -8.77
C PHE A 82 6.52 5.10 -9.90
N ALA A 83 6.01 4.00 -10.46
CA ALA A 83 6.61 3.36 -11.64
C ALA A 83 6.63 4.29 -12.86
N GLN A 84 5.57 5.07 -13.07
CA GLN A 84 5.51 6.05 -14.14
C GLN A 84 6.54 7.17 -13.94
N VAL A 85 6.65 7.72 -12.73
CA VAL A 85 7.67 8.71 -12.36
C VAL A 85 9.07 8.17 -12.62
N LEU A 86 9.39 7.00 -12.13
CA LEU A 86 10.72 6.40 -12.30
C LEU A 86 11.06 6.18 -13.78
N ARG A 87 10.10 5.69 -14.59
CA ARG A 87 10.31 5.52 -16.04
C ARG A 87 10.53 6.85 -16.76
N THR A 88 9.81 7.91 -16.36
CA THR A 88 9.99 9.26 -16.93
C THR A 88 11.38 9.82 -16.62
N ILE A 89 11.97 9.48 -15.46
CA ILE A 89 13.35 9.85 -15.10
C ILE A 89 14.38 9.01 -15.87
N GLY A 90 14.00 7.82 -16.38
CA GLY A 90 14.88 6.94 -17.15
C GLY A 90 15.29 5.65 -16.43
N PHE A 91 14.63 5.28 -15.32
CA PHE A 91 14.82 3.97 -14.68
C PHE A 91 14.17 2.86 -15.49
N GLU A 92 14.80 1.67 -15.49
CA GLU A 92 14.19 0.45 -15.98
C GLU A 92 13.35 -0.18 -14.85
N VAL A 93 12.00 -0.17 -14.99
CA VAL A 93 11.06 -0.57 -13.94
C VAL A 93 10.10 -1.63 -14.44
N SER A 94 9.97 -2.71 -13.69
CA SER A 94 8.93 -3.73 -13.84
C SER A 94 8.08 -3.85 -12.58
N GLY A 95 6.79 -4.14 -12.77
CA GLY A 95 5.86 -4.39 -11.66
C GLY A 95 5.83 -5.87 -11.31
N LEU A 96 5.73 -6.15 -10.03
CA LEU A 96 5.53 -7.47 -9.45
C LEU A 96 4.21 -7.51 -8.67
N ILE A 97 3.68 -8.70 -8.43
CA ILE A 97 2.51 -8.92 -7.60
C ILE A 97 2.85 -9.80 -6.40
N ALA A 98 2.25 -9.52 -5.25
CA ALA A 98 2.57 -10.18 -4.00
C ALA A 98 1.34 -10.64 -3.23
N ARG A 99 1.55 -11.62 -2.34
CA ARG A 99 0.58 -12.14 -1.38
C ARG A 99 0.91 -11.60 0.01
N VAL A 100 0.00 -10.85 0.60
CA VAL A 100 0.20 -10.20 1.90
C VAL A 100 0.18 -11.23 3.03
N LEU A 101 1.22 -11.20 3.88
CA LEU A 101 1.36 -12.02 5.09
C LEU A 101 1.27 -11.19 6.39
N TRP A 102 1.16 -9.88 6.30
CA TRP A 102 1.09 -9.02 7.48
C TRP A 102 -0.09 -9.38 8.39
N GLY A 103 0.23 -9.82 9.61
CA GLY A 103 -0.77 -10.28 10.57
C GLY A 103 -1.39 -11.65 10.25
N GLN A 104 -0.76 -12.41 9.35
CA GLN A 104 -1.15 -13.78 8.98
C GLN A 104 -0.07 -14.78 9.41
N PRO A 105 -0.42 -16.07 9.57
CA PRO A 105 0.58 -17.13 9.68
C PRO A 105 1.53 -17.15 8.47
N GLU A 106 2.78 -17.59 8.70
CA GLU A 106 3.83 -17.61 7.67
C GLU A 106 3.51 -18.53 6.48
N ASP A 107 2.67 -19.54 6.69
CA ASP A 107 2.20 -20.53 5.71
C ASP A 107 0.81 -20.18 5.11
N ALA A 108 0.28 -19.00 5.42
CA ALA A 108 -1.05 -18.62 4.94
C ALA A 108 -1.06 -18.44 3.42
N VAL A 109 -2.05 -19.07 2.78
CA VAL A 109 -2.32 -18.85 1.36
C VAL A 109 -3.28 -17.67 1.21
N THR A 110 -2.75 -16.53 0.77
CA THR A 110 -3.51 -15.30 0.56
C THR A 110 -3.59 -14.95 -0.93
N ALA A 111 -4.52 -14.08 -1.30
CA ALA A 111 -4.67 -13.64 -2.69
C ALA A 111 -3.50 -12.72 -3.11
N GLN A 112 -3.19 -12.69 -4.41
CA GLN A 112 -2.23 -11.74 -4.99
C GLN A 112 -2.88 -10.35 -5.09
N THR A 113 -2.81 -9.58 -4.03
CA THR A 113 -3.53 -8.31 -3.87
C THR A 113 -2.63 -7.13 -3.53
N HIS A 114 -1.32 -7.31 -3.64
CA HIS A 114 -0.35 -6.25 -3.40
C HIS A 114 0.60 -6.11 -4.58
N MET A 115 0.99 -4.87 -4.89
CA MET A 115 1.94 -4.52 -5.95
C MET A 115 3.22 -3.96 -5.36
N LEU A 116 4.37 -4.35 -5.93
CA LEU A 116 5.67 -3.74 -5.67
C LEU A 116 6.45 -3.58 -6.98
N LEU A 117 7.59 -2.90 -6.93
CA LEU A 117 8.40 -2.59 -8.10
C LEU A 117 9.78 -3.24 -8.02
N ARG A 118 10.23 -3.79 -9.14
CA ARG A 118 11.61 -4.18 -9.39
C ARG A 118 12.27 -3.17 -10.34
N ILE A 119 13.43 -2.69 -9.97
CA ILE A 119 14.20 -1.68 -10.69
C ILE A 119 15.56 -2.28 -11.05
N GLU A 120 15.92 -2.27 -12.33
CA GLU A 120 17.25 -2.62 -12.79
C GLU A 120 18.13 -1.38 -12.82
N LEU A 121 19.26 -1.43 -12.12
CA LEU A 121 20.16 -0.28 -11.99
C LEU A 121 21.61 -0.73 -11.89
N ALA A 122 22.45 -0.29 -12.82
CA ALA A 122 23.89 -0.57 -12.85
C ALA A 122 24.22 -2.09 -12.76
N GLY A 123 23.41 -2.94 -13.39
CA GLY A 123 23.59 -4.40 -13.42
C GLY A 123 23.10 -5.11 -12.15
N GLU A 124 22.43 -4.41 -11.26
CA GLU A 124 21.82 -4.95 -10.03
C GLU A 124 20.31 -4.74 -10.02
N SER A 125 19.59 -5.68 -9.39
CA SER A 125 18.15 -5.55 -9.18
C SER A 125 17.84 -4.98 -7.79
N TRP A 126 16.94 -4.02 -7.77
CA TRP A 126 16.46 -3.35 -6.56
C TRP A 126 14.94 -3.51 -6.45
N LEU A 127 14.45 -3.51 -5.23
CA LEU A 127 13.00 -3.47 -4.94
C LEU A 127 12.64 -2.14 -4.30
N SER A 128 11.53 -1.57 -4.73
CA SER A 128 10.88 -0.43 -4.07
C SER A 128 9.39 -0.70 -3.95
N ASP A 129 8.82 -0.29 -2.82
CA ASP A 129 7.40 -0.42 -2.53
C ASP A 129 6.94 0.79 -1.72
N VAL A 130 6.25 1.70 -2.37
CA VAL A 130 5.73 2.94 -1.75
C VAL A 130 4.26 2.81 -1.36
N GLY A 131 3.67 1.60 -1.48
CA GLY A 131 2.25 1.36 -1.34
C GLY A 131 1.82 0.35 -0.25
N PHE A 132 2.71 -0.08 0.67
CA PHE A 132 2.33 -1.08 1.68
C PHE A 132 1.53 -0.49 2.87
N GLY A 133 1.44 0.80 2.98
CA GLY A 133 0.72 1.46 4.07
C GLY A 133 1.57 1.57 5.34
N GLY A 134 1.06 1.09 6.50
CA GLY A 134 1.66 1.38 7.82
C GLY A 134 3.09 0.86 8.05
N GLN A 135 3.54 -0.14 7.30
CA GLN A 135 4.91 -0.69 7.35
C GLN A 135 5.60 -0.56 5.98
N VAL A 136 5.32 0.53 5.27
CA VAL A 136 5.87 0.80 3.95
C VAL A 136 7.40 0.92 3.97
N LEU A 137 8.05 0.44 2.91
CA LEU A 137 9.49 0.57 2.71
C LEU A 137 9.87 2.04 2.47
N THR A 138 10.81 2.57 3.26
CA THR A 138 11.34 3.93 3.12
C THR A 138 12.69 3.91 2.40
N GLY A 139 12.66 3.61 1.11
CA GLY A 139 13.85 3.52 0.28
C GLY A 139 13.77 2.42 -0.77
N ALA A 140 14.92 1.79 -1.04
CA ALA A 140 15.03 0.65 -1.94
C ALA A 140 15.94 -0.42 -1.35
N LEU A 141 15.55 -1.69 -1.52
CA LEU A 141 16.34 -2.86 -1.11
C LEU A 141 17.03 -3.48 -2.32
N ARG A 142 18.27 -3.87 -2.15
CA ARG A 142 18.94 -4.74 -3.12
C ARG A 142 18.26 -6.12 -3.10
N LEU A 143 17.98 -6.68 -4.28
CA LEU A 143 17.42 -8.03 -4.41
C LEU A 143 18.47 -9.09 -4.04
N GLN A 144 18.70 -9.22 -2.73
CA GLN A 144 19.67 -10.14 -2.16
C GLN A 144 19.08 -10.78 -0.90
N THR A 145 19.16 -12.11 -0.82
CA THR A 145 18.61 -12.87 0.30
C THR A 145 19.49 -12.82 1.55
N GLY A 146 18.86 -12.84 2.74
CA GLY A 146 19.51 -13.09 4.02
C GLY A 146 20.28 -11.94 4.63
N ILE A 147 20.34 -10.78 3.98
CA ILE A 147 21.02 -9.59 4.53
C ILE A 147 20.02 -8.59 5.12
N GLU A 148 20.39 -8.03 6.27
CA GLU A 148 19.70 -6.87 6.84
C GLU A 148 20.09 -5.62 6.07
N GLN A 149 19.09 -4.85 5.64
CA GLN A 149 19.29 -3.63 4.87
C GLN A 149 18.65 -2.45 5.63
N PRO A 150 19.46 -1.47 6.04
CA PRO A 150 18.95 -0.32 6.77
C PRO A 150 18.12 0.59 5.86
N THR A 151 17.12 1.21 6.45
CA THR A 151 16.32 2.29 5.85
C THR A 151 16.33 3.51 6.75
N GLY A 152 15.56 4.55 6.38
CA GLY A 152 15.35 5.70 7.26
C GLY A 152 14.52 5.39 8.52
N HIS A 153 13.92 4.21 8.57
CA HIS A 153 13.10 3.73 9.70
C HIS A 153 13.61 2.35 10.15
N GLU A 154 12.72 1.36 10.20
CA GLU A 154 13.11 0.00 10.56
C GLU A 154 13.95 -0.66 9.46
N PRO A 155 14.90 -1.54 9.81
CA PRO A 155 15.58 -2.38 8.83
C PRO A 155 14.61 -3.36 8.15
N PHE A 156 14.95 -3.71 6.91
CA PHE A 156 14.25 -4.73 6.13
C PHE A 156 15.23 -5.81 5.70
N ARG A 157 14.71 -6.98 5.35
CA ARG A 157 15.44 -8.04 4.67
C ARG A 157 14.57 -8.80 3.70
N LEU A 158 15.22 -9.48 2.77
CA LEU A 158 14.61 -10.42 1.85
C LEU A 158 15.08 -11.83 2.19
N LEU A 159 14.18 -12.78 2.17
CA LEU A 159 14.49 -14.20 2.28
C LEU A 159 14.00 -14.89 1.01
N LEU A 160 14.78 -15.86 0.51
CA LEU A 160 14.33 -16.77 -0.53
C LEU A 160 13.87 -18.07 0.17
N VAL A 161 12.61 -18.42 0.02
CA VAL A 161 11.97 -19.59 0.63
C VAL A 161 11.16 -20.31 -0.44
N ASP A 162 11.55 -21.54 -0.78
CA ASP A 162 10.88 -22.38 -1.79
C ASP A 162 10.65 -21.65 -3.14
N ASP A 163 11.69 -21.00 -3.66
CA ASP A 163 11.70 -20.18 -4.89
C ASP A 163 10.90 -18.88 -4.84
N ASP A 164 10.20 -18.57 -3.74
CA ASP A 164 9.52 -17.31 -3.52
C ASP A 164 10.35 -16.36 -2.64
N TRP A 165 10.32 -15.08 -2.97
CA TRP A 165 10.92 -14.03 -2.16
C TRP A 165 9.95 -13.58 -1.08
N ARG A 166 10.46 -13.44 0.15
CA ARG A 166 9.69 -12.95 1.29
C ARG A 166 10.32 -11.66 1.81
N MET A 167 9.52 -10.60 1.87
CA MET A 167 9.96 -9.34 2.48
C MET A 167 9.58 -9.32 3.96
N GLN A 168 10.57 -8.99 4.79
CA GLN A 168 10.40 -8.83 6.24
C GLN A 168 10.90 -7.48 6.71
N SER A 169 10.27 -6.94 7.76
CA SER A 169 10.71 -5.75 8.50
C SER A 169 11.01 -6.09 9.95
N LEU A 170 12.03 -5.46 10.54
CA LEU A 170 12.40 -5.62 11.94
C LEU A 170 11.55 -4.70 12.81
N VAL A 171 10.50 -5.24 13.41
CA VAL A 171 9.58 -4.48 14.27
C VAL A 171 9.74 -4.93 15.71
N ARG A 172 10.15 -4.03 16.60
CA ARG A 172 10.37 -4.33 18.04
C ARG A 172 11.28 -5.54 18.28
N GLY A 173 12.35 -5.64 17.52
CA GLY A 173 13.31 -6.74 17.64
C GLY A 173 12.86 -8.08 17.04
N GLN A 174 11.72 -8.11 16.35
CA GLN A 174 11.21 -9.30 15.68
C GLN A 174 11.10 -9.07 14.17
N TRP A 175 11.55 -10.04 13.39
CA TRP A 175 11.34 -10.04 11.94
C TRP A 175 9.92 -10.48 11.63
N LEU A 176 9.12 -9.59 11.05
CA LEU A 176 7.74 -9.84 10.66
C LEU A 176 7.61 -9.84 9.15
N SER A 177 6.97 -10.88 8.61
CA SER A 177 6.72 -10.98 7.19
C SER A 177 5.63 -10.01 6.75
N LEU A 178 5.93 -9.26 5.69
CA LEU A 178 4.97 -8.33 5.07
C LEU A 178 4.20 -9.04 3.96
N TYR A 179 4.92 -9.67 3.05
CA TYR A 179 4.38 -10.39 1.90
C TYR A 179 5.42 -11.31 1.28
N HIS A 180 4.96 -12.21 0.43
CA HIS A 180 5.83 -12.99 -0.46
C HIS A 180 5.45 -12.80 -1.92
N PHE A 181 6.40 -12.97 -2.83
CA PHE A 181 6.26 -12.70 -4.26
C PHE A 181 7.29 -13.50 -5.05
N ASP A 182 7.00 -13.74 -6.33
CA ASP A 182 7.98 -14.23 -7.29
C ASP A 182 8.51 -13.09 -8.18
N LEU A 183 9.50 -13.36 -9.01
CA LEU A 183 10.11 -12.36 -9.91
C LEU A 183 9.46 -12.31 -11.30
N ARG A 184 8.36 -13.00 -11.52
CA ARG A 184 7.64 -12.96 -12.79
C ARG A 184 7.01 -11.58 -12.95
N ARG A 185 7.29 -10.96 -14.09
CA ARG A 185 6.72 -9.67 -14.44
C ARG A 185 5.21 -9.79 -14.57
N SER A 186 4.47 -9.02 -13.80
CA SER A 186 3.02 -8.89 -13.92
C SER A 186 2.64 -7.97 -15.09
N GLN A 187 1.51 -8.27 -15.71
CA GLN A 187 0.96 -7.44 -16.77
C GLN A 187 -0.01 -6.39 -16.18
N PRO A 188 -0.24 -5.25 -16.85
CA PRO A 188 -1.17 -4.23 -16.37
C PRO A 188 -2.56 -4.78 -16.04
N ILE A 189 -3.06 -5.74 -16.82
CA ILE A 189 -4.38 -6.34 -16.61
C ILE A 189 -4.47 -7.13 -15.29
N ASP A 190 -3.36 -7.70 -14.80
CA ASP A 190 -3.34 -8.43 -13.53
C ASP A 190 -3.67 -7.50 -12.35
N TYR A 191 -3.16 -6.27 -12.41
CA TYR A 191 -3.47 -5.25 -11.41
C TYR A 191 -4.92 -4.77 -11.49
N VAL A 192 -5.50 -4.68 -12.69
CA VAL A 192 -6.92 -4.31 -12.86
C VAL A 192 -7.83 -5.36 -12.20
N VAL A 193 -7.55 -6.66 -12.41
CA VAL A 193 -8.31 -7.75 -11.79
C VAL A 193 -8.17 -7.74 -10.27
N ALA A 194 -6.94 -7.63 -9.76
CA ALA A 194 -6.68 -7.56 -8.32
C ALA A 194 -7.30 -6.31 -7.68
N ASN A 195 -7.18 -5.15 -8.34
CA ASN A 195 -7.80 -3.89 -7.95
C ASN A 195 -9.33 -4.01 -7.84
N HIS A 196 -9.96 -4.62 -8.83
CA HIS A 196 -11.41 -4.84 -8.81
C HIS A 196 -11.82 -5.65 -7.57
N TYR A 197 -11.15 -6.77 -7.29
CA TYR A 197 -11.42 -7.56 -6.09
C TYR A 197 -11.23 -6.73 -4.80
N VAL A 198 -10.10 -6.05 -4.68
CA VAL A 198 -9.76 -5.29 -3.46
C VAL A 198 -10.70 -4.12 -3.21
N SER A 199 -11.14 -3.44 -4.28
CA SER A 199 -11.97 -2.23 -4.17
C SER A 199 -13.48 -2.49 -4.11
N THR A 200 -13.97 -3.68 -4.52
CA THR A 200 -15.41 -3.91 -4.66
C THR A 200 -15.91 -5.16 -3.94
N HIS A 201 -15.06 -6.16 -3.67
CA HIS A 201 -15.51 -7.40 -3.06
C HIS A 201 -16.04 -7.16 -1.63
N PRO A 202 -17.25 -7.64 -1.26
CA PRO A 202 -17.84 -7.39 0.05
C PRO A 202 -16.99 -7.87 1.24
N GLY A 203 -16.16 -8.90 1.06
CA GLY A 203 -15.20 -9.39 2.05
C GLY A 203 -13.89 -8.61 2.11
N SER A 204 -13.68 -7.63 1.23
CA SER A 204 -12.46 -6.83 1.24
C SER A 204 -12.39 -5.95 2.49
N ARG A 205 -11.23 -5.97 3.16
CA ARG A 205 -10.98 -5.08 4.30
C ARG A 205 -11.05 -3.60 3.93
N PHE A 206 -10.74 -3.25 2.67
CA PHE A 206 -10.74 -1.88 2.18
C PHE A 206 -12.14 -1.33 1.87
N VAL A 207 -13.12 -2.18 1.64
CA VAL A 207 -14.53 -1.80 1.51
C VAL A 207 -15.17 -1.58 2.88
N ASN A 208 -14.73 -2.35 3.88
CA ASN A 208 -15.38 -2.40 5.19
C ASN A 208 -14.74 -1.53 6.26
N ASN A 209 -13.49 -1.09 6.07
CA ASN A 209 -12.75 -0.33 7.08
C ASN A 209 -12.07 0.88 6.46
N LEU A 210 -11.94 1.95 7.22
CA LEU A 210 -11.03 3.05 6.91
C LEU A 210 -9.61 2.65 7.30
N ILE A 211 -8.71 2.66 6.32
CA ILE A 211 -7.30 2.31 6.52
C ILE A 211 -6.45 3.43 5.93
N MET A 212 -5.70 4.11 6.78
CA MET A 212 -4.78 5.14 6.34
C MET A 212 -3.41 4.96 6.96
N ALA A 213 -2.38 5.38 6.24
CA ALA A 213 -1.01 5.42 6.73
C ALA A 213 -0.22 6.55 6.08
N ARG A 214 0.73 7.10 6.82
CA ARG A 214 1.71 8.06 6.33
C ARG A 214 3.01 7.88 7.09
N THR A 215 4.13 7.94 6.38
CA THR A 215 5.44 7.80 7.00
C THR A 215 6.18 9.14 6.92
N ALA A 216 6.18 9.87 8.05
CA ALA A 216 6.95 11.10 8.21
C ALA A 216 8.43 10.76 8.58
N ALA A 217 9.32 11.75 8.58
CA ALA A 217 10.75 11.52 8.77
C ALA A 217 11.10 10.83 10.12
N ASP A 218 10.35 11.11 11.18
CA ASP A 218 10.61 10.66 12.55
C ASP A 218 9.57 9.66 13.07
N ARG A 219 8.51 9.40 12.32
CA ARG A 219 7.38 8.60 12.80
C ARG A 219 6.55 7.99 11.67
N ARG A 220 5.85 6.92 12.02
CA ARG A 220 4.79 6.33 11.19
C ARG A 220 3.44 6.63 11.80
N LEU A 221 2.52 7.08 10.98
CA LEU A 221 1.13 7.35 11.35
C LEU A 221 0.25 6.28 10.71
N SER A 222 -0.70 5.75 11.47
CA SER A 222 -1.71 4.84 10.94
C SER A 222 -3.07 5.10 11.56
N LEU A 223 -4.12 4.90 10.77
CA LEU A 223 -5.50 4.97 11.20
C LEU A 223 -6.21 3.71 10.72
N LEU A 224 -6.81 2.99 11.66
CA LEU A 224 -7.73 1.89 11.37
C LEU A 224 -9.08 2.23 12.00
N ASN A 225 -10.04 2.57 11.16
CA ASN A 225 -11.33 3.09 11.60
C ASN A 225 -11.17 4.29 12.55
N ARG A 226 -11.44 4.12 13.85
CA ARG A 226 -11.28 5.15 14.88
C ARG A 226 -9.96 5.05 15.67
N GLU A 227 -9.15 4.00 15.47
CA GLU A 227 -7.86 3.87 16.16
C GLU A 227 -6.76 4.61 15.41
N PHE A 228 -6.33 5.75 15.92
CA PHE A 228 -5.17 6.49 15.43
C PHE A 228 -3.93 6.12 16.24
N THR A 229 -2.86 5.75 15.53
CA THR A 229 -1.60 5.29 16.13
C THR A 229 -0.42 6.08 15.57
N VAL A 230 0.43 6.56 16.47
CA VAL A 230 1.73 7.18 16.17
C VAL A 230 2.83 6.25 16.66
N ARG A 231 3.73 5.83 15.77
CA ARG A 231 4.90 5.02 16.11
C ARG A 231 6.18 5.78 15.80
N ARG A 232 7.05 5.93 16.79
CA ARG A 232 8.41 6.42 16.64
C ARG A 232 9.39 5.28 16.85
N LEU A 233 10.51 5.30 16.12
CA LEU A 233 11.54 4.27 16.25
C LEU A 233 12.06 4.23 17.70
N GLY A 234 12.14 3.03 18.27
CA GLY A 234 12.61 2.83 19.65
C GLY A 234 11.66 3.28 20.76
N GLN A 235 10.45 3.69 20.44
CA GLN A 235 9.44 4.10 21.41
C GLN A 235 8.19 3.20 21.35
N GLU A 236 7.45 3.16 22.47
CA GLU A 236 6.13 2.52 22.47
C GLU A 236 5.14 3.33 21.64
N PRO A 237 4.22 2.67 20.89
CA PRO A 237 3.22 3.38 20.12
C PRO A 237 2.25 4.16 20.99
N GLU A 238 2.02 5.40 20.62
CA GLU A 238 0.93 6.19 21.16
C GLU A 238 -0.36 5.85 20.40
N ARG A 239 -1.44 5.50 21.11
CA ARG A 239 -2.74 5.19 20.51
C ARG A 239 -3.82 6.06 21.11
N ARG A 240 -4.76 6.49 20.28
CA ARG A 240 -5.99 7.15 20.73
C ARG A 240 -7.18 6.76 19.88
N THR A 241 -8.34 6.63 20.50
CA THR A 241 -9.61 6.41 19.80
C THR A 241 -10.23 7.76 19.47
N LEU A 242 -10.53 7.97 18.19
CA LEU A 242 -11.20 9.17 17.70
C LEU A 242 -12.71 9.08 18.01
N ARG A 243 -13.30 10.20 18.41
CA ARG A 243 -14.67 10.26 18.96
C ARG A 243 -15.75 10.12 17.89
N ASP A 244 -15.56 10.83 16.77
CA ASP A 244 -16.57 11.03 15.73
C ASP A 244 -15.95 11.28 14.35
N GLY A 245 -16.76 11.34 13.31
CA GLY A 245 -16.34 11.61 11.94
C GLY A 245 -15.62 12.95 11.78
N ALA A 246 -16.02 13.97 12.53
CA ALA A 246 -15.38 15.27 12.48
C ALA A 246 -13.95 15.24 13.04
N GLU A 247 -13.67 14.43 14.06
CA GLU A 247 -12.31 14.23 14.56
C GLU A 247 -11.48 13.39 13.59
N ILE A 248 -12.09 12.36 12.95
CA ILE A 248 -11.45 11.57 11.90
C ILE A 248 -11.04 12.48 10.74
N ARG A 249 -11.94 13.32 10.22
CA ARG A 249 -11.65 14.30 9.15
C ARG A 249 -10.49 15.22 9.53
N ARG A 250 -10.48 15.75 10.73
CA ARG A 250 -9.38 16.62 11.21
C ARG A 250 -8.02 15.88 11.21
N VAL A 251 -8.01 14.64 11.65
CA VAL A 251 -6.81 13.80 11.62
C VAL A 251 -6.36 13.51 10.18
N MET A 252 -7.29 13.25 9.25
CA MET A 252 -6.96 13.09 7.83
C MET A 252 -6.26 14.34 7.27
N GLU A 253 -6.78 15.53 7.59
CA GLU A 253 -6.26 16.79 7.06
C GLU A 253 -4.92 17.17 7.71
N GLN A 254 -4.81 17.07 9.04
CA GLN A 254 -3.67 17.59 9.79
C GLN A 254 -2.49 16.60 9.88
N GLU A 255 -2.79 15.33 10.10
CA GLU A 255 -1.75 14.30 10.32
C GLU A 255 -1.40 13.54 9.04
N PHE A 256 -2.42 13.23 8.23
CA PHE A 256 -2.19 12.55 6.94
C PHE A 256 -1.97 13.52 5.77
N LEU A 257 -2.15 14.83 5.97
CA LEU A 257 -2.01 15.88 4.95
C LEU A 257 -2.93 15.67 3.73
N LEU A 258 -4.06 15.00 3.95
CA LEU A 258 -5.01 14.67 2.91
C LEU A 258 -5.94 15.84 2.63
N ARG A 259 -6.14 16.18 1.36
CA ARG A 259 -7.30 16.97 0.97
C ARG A 259 -8.51 16.05 0.92
N VAL A 260 -9.30 16.09 2.00
CA VAL A 260 -10.48 15.24 2.14
C VAL A 260 -11.49 15.59 1.04
N PRO A 261 -11.99 14.62 0.25
CA PRO A 261 -12.92 14.90 -0.82
C PRO A 261 -14.28 15.33 -0.28
N GLU A 262 -14.95 16.22 -0.99
CA GLU A 262 -16.36 16.51 -0.75
C GLU A 262 -17.21 15.38 -1.34
N HIS A 263 -17.89 14.64 -0.47
CA HIS A 263 -18.80 13.56 -0.86
C HIS A 263 -19.94 13.46 0.15
N ALA A 264 -21.19 13.49 -0.35
CA ALA A 264 -22.39 13.56 0.49
C ALA A 264 -22.51 12.45 1.55
N GLY A 265 -21.97 11.25 1.26
CA GLY A 265 -21.99 10.11 2.18
C GLY A 265 -20.77 9.99 3.10
N LEU A 266 -19.77 10.87 2.98
CA LEU A 266 -18.51 10.70 3.71
C LEU A 266 -18.70 10.85 5.23
N GLU A 267 -19.30 11.93 5.68
CA GLU A 267 -19.47 12.20 7.12
C GLU A 267 -20.27 11.08 7.79
N GLN A 268 -21.38 10.67 7.18
CA GLN A 268 -22.17 9.55 7.69
C GLN A 268 -21.30 8.28 7.77
N ARG A 269 -20.53 7.98 6.72
CA ARG A 269 -19.67 6.77 6.69
C ARG A 269 -18.58 6.80 7.75
N LEU A 270 -18.01 7.98 8.03
CA LEU A 270 -17.03 8.16 9.09
C LEU A 270 -17.63 7.96 10.49
N ASP A 271 -18.85 8.44 10.73
CA ASP A 271 -19.56 8.27 12.00
C ASP A 271 -19.96 6.80 12.25
N GLU A 272 -20.21 6.02 11.20
CA GLU A 272 -20.55 4.60 11.27
C GLU A 272 -19.34 3.67 11.51
N LEU A 273 -18.10 4.21 11.48
CA LEU A 273 -16.91 3.40 11.69
C LEU A 273 -16.82 2.86 13.12
N PRO A 274 -16.51 1.57 13.30
CA PRO A 274 -16.46 0.97 14.63
C PRO A 274 -15.28 1.48 15.47
N ALA A 275 -15.50 1.59 16.77
CA ALA A 275 -14.43 1.78 17.74
C ALA A 275 -13.59 0.50 17.91
N PRO A 276 -12.35 0.58 18.47
CA PRO A 276 -11.49 -0.59 18.66
C PRO A 276 -12.13 -1.71 19.51
N GLU A 277 -12.93 -1.35 20.50
CA GLU A 277 -13.66 -2.28 21.36
C GLU A 277 -14.68 -3.08 20.55
N GLU A 278 -15.51 -2.40 19.74
CA GLU A 278 -16.50 -3.01 18.86
C GLU A 278 -15.84 -3.93 17.80
N MET A 279 -14.65 -3.55 17.33
CA MET A 279 -13.88 -4.40 16.41
C MET A 279 -13.42 -5.70 17.09
N ARG A 280 -12.95 -5.64 18.33
CA ARG A 280 -12.56 -6.83 19.10
C ARG A 280 -13.73 -7.77 19.33
N GLU A 281 -14.87 -7.23 19.79
CA GLU A 281 -16.10 -8.00 19.97
C GLU A 281 -16.57 -8.71 18.69
N ARG A 282 -16.51 -7.99 17.53
CA ARG A 282 -16.83 -8.60 16.22
C ARG A 282 -15.86 -9.71 15.81
N LEU A 283 -14.58 -9.62 16.18
CA LEU A 283 -13.58 -10.66 15.90
C LEU A 283 -13.78 -11.87 16.82
N GLU A 284 -14.01 -11.66 18.11
CA GLU A 284 -14.27 -12.71 19.08
C GLU A 284 -15.57 -13.47 18.76
N GLY A 285 -16.61 -12.76 18.33
CA GLY A 285 -17.90 -13.34 17.91
C GLY A 285 -17.87 -14.18 16.63
N ARG A 286 -16.83 -14.00 15.78
CA ARG A 286 -16.68 -14.77 14.52
C ARG A 286 -16.14 -16.18 14.72
N GLY A 287 -15.62 -16.54 15.88
CA GLY A 287 -14.94 -17.82 16.13
C GLY A 287 -13.67 -17.97 15.26
N PRO A 288 -12.83 -18.97 15.49
CA PRO A 288 -11.68 -19.23 14.65
C PRO A 288 -12.17 -19.49 13.21
N TYR A 289 -11.62 -18.76 12.23
CA TYR A 289 -11.89 -19.01 10.81
C TYR A 289 -11.54 -20.47 10.48
N ARG A 290 -12.55 -21.32 10.39
CA ARG A 290 -12.43 -22.72 9.98
C ARG A 290 -12.48 -22.85 8.46
N GLY A 291 -11.78 -21.99 7.75
CA GLY A 291 -11.71 -22.01 6.29
C GLY A 291 -10.65 -22.98 5.78
N LYS A 292 -10.87 -24.28 6.03
CA LYS A 292 -10.42 -25.29 5.08
C LYS A 292 -11.58 -25.58 4.11
N ILE A 293 -11.90 -24.65 3.24
CA ILE A 293 -12.53 -25.02 1.98
C ILE A 293 -11.38 -25.55 1.14
N ALA A 294 -11.18 -26.87 1.13
CA ALA A 294 -10.27 -27.48 0.19
C ALA A 294 -10.72 -27.06 -1.22
N ALA A 295 -9.79 -26.75 -2.12
CA ALA A 295 -10.13 -26.45 -3.53
C ALA A 295 -11.00 -27.55 -4.17
N SER A 296 -10.90 -28.80 -3.68
CA SER A 296 -11.77 -29.93 -3.98
C SER A 296 -13.24 -29.71 -3.65
N ASP A 297 -13.56 -28.93 -2.59
CA ASP A 297 -14.94 -28.73 -2.16
C ASP A 297 -15.65 -27.61 -2.93
N LEU A 298 -14.87 -26.61 -3.41
CA LEU A 298 -15.37 -25.61 -4.35
C LEU A 298 -15.71 -26.23 -5.71
N VAL A 299 -14.84 -27.10 -6.22
CA VAL A 299 -15.09 -27.84 -7.48
C VAL A 299 -16.27 -28.80 -7.36
N ARG A 300 -16.48 -29.39 -6.18
CA ARG A 300 -17.62 -30.27 -5.92
C ARG A 300 -18.93 -29.50 -5.86
N ALA A 301 -18.98 -28.37 -5.15
CA ALA A 301 -20.17 -27.51 -5.05
C ALA A 301 -20.61 -26.97 -6.43
N GLU A 302 -19.68 -26.66 -7.32
CA GLU A 302 -19.98 -26.18 -8.67
C GLU A 302 -20.46 -27.34 -9.60
N ARG A 303 -20.00 -28.56 -9.34
CA ARG A 303 -20.41 -29.76 -10.06
C ARG A 303 -21.81 -30.25 -9.68
N ASP A 304 -22.16 -30.10 -8.40
CA ASP A 304 -23.45 -30.54 -7.85
C ASP A 304 -24.59 -29.49 -8.06
N SER A 305 -24.25 -28.31 -8.59
CA SER A 305 -25.15 -27.21 -8.92
C SER A 305 -25.58 -27.20 -10.41
N ARG A 306 -25.15 -28.18 -11.20
CA ARG A 306 -25.54 -28.41 -12.59
C ARG A 306 -26.41 -29.67 -12.70
#